data_40fa27dfe4516f17deca1ea1131f7d2d
#
_entry.id   40fa27dfe4516f17deca1ea1131f7d2d
#
_cell.length_a   1.000
_cell.length_b   1.000
_cell.length_c   1.000
_cell.angle_alpha   90.00
_cell.angle_beta   90.00
_cell.angle_gamma   90.00
#
_symmetry.space_group_name_H-M   'P 1'
#
loop_
_entity.id
_entity.type
_entity.pdbx_description
1 polymer ?
#
loop_
_entity_poly.entity_id
_entity_poly.type
_entity_poly.pdbx_seq_one_letter_code
_entity_poly.pdbx_strand_id
1 'polypeptide(L)'
;LDGMLFHKLYLAGGYPEGFKNHDWIYEKDGFNLEAGEKKNWQYVMSANQGEEDFYKEGLKWRHPKVEYTPLNIIGEVARISVETPEGISMVSADAFYKVQDERKKTVVEICQDKENKEQYQLIFKPSAMGEHKIVLRFDNDTEDFVVLNVMDKIETVIEERVEYICDKLYHDETINPPFAFEPISNQGESLGKANLVLQKNLLGKLDASQVQKVEKCAVNYVRPKWF
;
A
#
# COMPACT_ATOMS: atom_id res chain seq x y z
N LEU A 1 7.51 -4.61 -21.76
CA LEU A 1 6.31 -5.04 -21.03
C LEU A 1 5.20 -5.17 -22.06
N ASP A 2 4.82 -6.38 -22.36
CA ASP A 2 3.97 -6.73 -23.50
C ASP A 2 2.47 -6.48 -23.27
N GLY A 3 2.12 -5.67 -22.26
CA GLY A 3 0.71 -5.31 -22.00
C GLY A 3 -0.23 -6.48 -21.70
N MET A 4 0.30 -7.66 -21.44
CA MET A 4 -0.55 -8.80 -21.06
C MET A 4 -1.03 -8.67 -19.63
N LEU A 5 -2.33 -8.65 -19.44
CA LEU A 5 -2.99 -8.73 -18.14
C LEU A 5 -3.30 -10.19 -17.83
N PHE A 6 -2.75 -10.69 -16.73
CA PHE A 6 -3.05 -12.05 -16.26
C PHE A 6 -3.88 -11.99 -14.99
N HIS A 7 -5.01 -12.70 -14.99
CA HIS A 7 -5.77 -12.99 -13.79
C HIS A 7 -5.38 -14.38 -13.27
N LYS A 8 -4.88 -14.45 -12.04
CA LYS A 8 -4.57 -15.72 -11.36
C LYS A 8 -5.52 -15.90 -10.20
N LEU A 9 -6.25 -17.00 -10.22
CA LEU A 9 -7.08 -17.42 -9.09
C LEU A 9 -6.33 -18.48 -8.29
N TYR A 10 -6.01 -18.14 -7.03
CA TYR A 10 -5.40 -19.07 -6.10
C TYR A 10 -6.51 -19.74 -5.27
N LEU A 11 -6.71 -21.02 -5.45
CA LEU A 11 -7.76 -21.79 -4.76
C LEU A 11 -7.36 -22.18 -3.34
N ALA A 12 -6.06 -22.21 -3.06
CA ALA A 12 -5.51 -22.32 -1.71
C ALA A 12 -4.52 -21.17 -1.53
N GLY A 13 -4.65 -20.43 -0.46
CA GLY A 13 -3.79 -19.29 -0.19
C GLY A 13 -2.32 -19.72 -0.05
N GLY A 14 -1.43 -18.87 -0.48
CA GLY A 14 0.00 -19.02 -0.31
C GLY A 14 0.77 -19.03 -1.62
N TYR A 15 1.98 -18.48 -1.53
CA TYR A 15 2.96 -18.58 -2.61
C TYR A 15 3.60 -19.98 -2.62
N PRO A 16 4.05 -20.46 -3.77
CA PRO A 16 4.85 -21.66 -3.85
C PRO A 16 6.02 -21.62 -2.87
N GLU A 17 6.39 -22.77 -2.32
CA GLU A 17 7.53 -22.91 -1.45
C GLU A 17 8.79 -22.33 -2.11
N GLY A 18 9.48 -21.40 -1.43
CA GLY A 18 10.62 -20.66 -1.98
C GLY A 18 10.33 -19.22 -2.40
N PHE A 19 9.08 -18.81 -2.54
CA PHE A 19 8.70 -17.41 -2.73
C PHE A 19 8.60 -16.73 -1.36
N LYS A 20 9.69 -16.15 -0.91
CA LYS A 20 9.72 -15.40 0.35
C LYS A 20 9.36 -13.94 0.08
N ASN A 21 8.07 -13.62 0.05
CA ASN A 21 7.65 -12.25 0.20
C ASN A 21 7.48 -11.96 1.70
N HIS A 22 8.48 -11.31 2.28
CA HIS A 22 8.53 -10.99 3.71
C HIS A 22 7.59 -9.84 4.10
N ASP A 23 7.04 -9.13 3.12
CA ASP A 23 6.24 -7.92 3.33
C ASP A 23 4.74 -8.21 3.49
N TRP A 24 4.31 -9.45 3.29
CA TRP A 24 2.89 -9.80 3.36
C TRP A 24 2.43 -10.02 4.81
N ILE A 25 1.42 -9.24 5.19
CA ILE A 25 0.69 -9.41 6.45
C ILE A 25 -0.34 -10.54 6.38
N TYR A 26 -0.65 -11.01 5.17
CA TYR A 26 -1.63 -12.07 4.94
C TYR A 26 -1.11 -13.41 5.42
N GLU A 27 -1.97 -14.14 6.11
CA GLU A 27 -1.70 -15.52 6.45
C GLU A 27 -1.69 -16.37 5.18
N LYS A 28 -0.90 -17.44 5.21
CA LYS A 28 -1.04 -18.49 4.23
C LYS A 28 -2.34 -19.22 4.56
N ASP A 29 -3.40 -18.94 3.82
CA ASP A 29 -4.66 -19.62 3.92
C ASP A 29 -4.50 -21.01 3.31
N GLY A 30 -3.89 -21.91 4.04
CA GLY A 30 -3.86 -23.32 3.72
C GLY A 30 -5.06 -24.02 4.36
N PHE A 31 -5.51 -25.11 3.79
CA PHE A 31 -6.47 -25.99 4.40
C PHE A 31 -6.03 -27.45 4.22
N ASN A 32 -6.36 -28.27 5.18
CA ASN A 32 -6.15 -29.71 5.11
C ASN A 32 -7.47 -30.37 4.70
N LEU A 33 -7.41 -31.36 3.83
CA LEU A 33 -8.53 -32.22 3.47
C LEU A 33 -8.27 -33.60 4.07
N GLU A 34 -9.21 -34.10 4.84
CA GLU A 34 -9.20 -35.45 5.31
C GLU A 34 -9.60 -36.44 4.19
N ALA A 35 -9.31 -37.72 4.38
CA ALA A 35 -9.63 -38.72 3.35
C ALA A 35 -11.13 -38.78 3.06
N GLY A 36 -11.52 -38.47 1.84
CA GLY A 36 -12.92 -38.41 1.38
C GLY A 36 -13.60 -37.07 1.54
N GLU A 37 -12.96 -36.10 2.18
CA GLU A 37 -13.46 -34.75 2.28
C GLU A 37 -13.35 -33.99 0.94
N LYS A 38 -14.28 -33.07 0.69
CA LYS A 38 -14.31 -32.25 -0.53
C LYS A 38 -14.43 -30.78 -0.16
N LYS A 39 -13.66 -29.93 -0.83
CA LYS A 39 -13.79 -28.48 -0.79
C LYS A 39 -14.33 -28.00 -2.13
N ASN A 40 -15.37 -27.17 -2.11
CA ASN A 40 -15.94 -26.55 -3.29
C ASN A 40 -15.64 -25.05 -3.28
N TRP A 41 -15.32 -24.48 -4.43
CA TRP A 41 -15.20 -23.06 -4.66
C TRP A 41 -16.19 -22.63 -5.71
N GLN A 42 -16.76 -21.46 -5.52
CA GLN A 42 -17.63 -20.83 -6.48
C GLN A 42 -17.18 -19.39 -6.67
N TYR A 43 -17.16 -18.93 -7.90
CA TYR A 43 -16.93 -17.54 -8.25
C TYR A 43 -17.89 -17.11 -9.34
N VAL A 44 -18.17 -15.81 -9.40
CA VAL A 44 -19.03 -15.20 -10.40
C VAL A 44 -18.18 -14.23 -11.22
N MET A 45 -18.39 -14.25 -12.54
CA MET A 45 -17.82 -13.27 -13.45
C MET A 45 -18.98 -12.51 -14.10
N SER A 46 -18.92 -11.18 -14.04
CA SER A 46 -19.88 -10.30 -14.70
C SER A 46 -19.15 -9.24 -15.52
N ALA A 47 -19.81 -8.70 -16.53
CA ALA A 47 -19.36 -7.53 -17.26
C ALA A 47 -20.09 -6.29 -16.73
N ASN A 48 -19.41 -5.17 -16.66
CA ASN A 48 -19.97 -3.89 -16.23
C ASN A 48 -19.56 -2.76 -17.19
N GLN A 49 -20.30 -1.65 -17.19
CA GLN A 49 -20.07 -0.49 -18.05
C GLN A 49 -19.48 0.71 -17.31
N GLY A 50 -18.83 0.50 -16.17
CA GLY A 50 -18.22 1.53 -15.38
C GLY A 50 -18.35 1.26 -13.89
N GLU A 51 -17.84 2.18 -13.09
CA GLU A 51 -17.73 2.03 -11.63
C GLU A 51 -19.09 1.84 -10.94
N GLU A 52 -20.08 2.65 -11.29
CA GLU A 52 -21.41 2.51 -10.68
C GLU A 52 -22.07 1.17 -11.01
N ASP A 53 -21.94 0.72 -12.25
CA ASP A 53 -22.47 -0.56 -12.67
C ASP A 53 -21.74 -1.73 -12.01
N PHE A 54 -20.44 -1.62 -11.84
CA PHE A 54 -19.62 -2.56 -11.08
C PHE A 54 -20.16 -2.77 -9.66
N TYR A 55 -20.40 -1.68 -8.94
CA TYR A 55 -20.92 -1.77 -7.57
C TYR A 55 -22.36 -2.31 -7.51
N LYS A 56 -23.22 -1.93 -8.45
CA LYS A 56 -24.59 -2.50 -8.55
C LYS A 56 -24.56 -4.00 -8.78
N GLU A 57 -23.70 -4.48 -9.66
CA GLU A 57 -23.53 -5.92 -9.89
C GLU A 57 -22.97 -6.60 -8.63
N GLY A 58 -22.01 -5.99 -7.93
CA GLY A 58 -21.49 -6.48 -6.66
C GLY A 58 -22.59 -6.69 -5.62
N LEU A 59 -23.39 -5.66 -5.37
CA LEU A 59 -24.53 -5.72 -4.42
C LEU A 59 -25.56 -6.79 -4.80
N LYS A 60 -25.87 -6.95 -6.09
CA LYS A 60 -26.75 -7.99 -6.61
C LYS A 60 -26.23 -9.40 -6.32
N TRP A 61 -24.92 -9.60 -6.37
CA TRP A 61 -24.26 -10.85 -6.00
C TRP A 61 -23.93 -10.94 -4.51
N ARG A 62 -24.54 -10.08 -3.70
CA ARG A 62 -24.39 -10.02 -2.24
C ARG A 62 -22.98 -9.67 -1.76
N HIS A 63 -22.23 -8.93 -2.58
CA HIS A 63 -20.94 -8.37 -2.24
C HIS A 63 -21.12 -6.91 -1.79
N PRO A 64 -20.50 -6.46 -0.69
CA PRO A 64 -20.61 -5.08 -0.24
C PRO A 64 -19.89 -4.11 -1.20
N LYS A 65 -20.38 -2.88 -1.27
CA LYS A 65 -19.63 -1.76 -1.84
C LYS A 65 -18.76 -1.17 -0.75
N VAL A 66 -17.45 -1.08 -1.00
CA VAL A 66 -16.49 -0.52 -0.04
C VAL A 66 -15.72 0.61 -0.69
N GLU A 67 -15.79 1.80 -0.08
CA GLU A 67 -15.06 2.99 -0.53
C GLU A 67 -14.10 3.46 0.57
N TYR A 68 -12.84 3.68 0.22
CA TYR A 68 -11.81 4.10 1.16
C TYR A 68 -10.62 4.75 0.45
N THR A 69 -9.82 5.48 1.22
CA THR A 69 -8.53 5.99 0.73
C THR A 69 -7.43 5.00 1.11
N PRO A 70 -6.74 4.38 0.15
CA PRO A 70 -5.76 3.34 0.46
C PRO A 70 -4.48 3.88 1.11
N LEU A 71 -4.15 5.16 0.92
CA LEU A 71 -2.97 5.79 1.53
C LEU A 71 -3.40 6.71 2.66
N ASN A 72 -2.87 6.48 3.87
CA ASN A 72 -3.22 7.21 5.08
C ASN A 72 -1.99 7.68 5.84
N ILE A 73 -2.17 8.68 6.69
CA ILE A 73 -1.11 9.23 7.53
C ILE A 73 -1.25 8.69 8.95
N ILE A 74 -0.14 8.29 9.55
CA ILE A 74 -0.10 7.80 10.93
C ILE A 74 -0.71 8.83 11.88
N GLY A 75 -1.57 8.35 12.79
CA GLY A 75 -2.24 9.21 13.77
C GLY A 75 -3.42 10.02 13.25
N GLU A 76 -3.66 10.05 11.93
CA GLU A 76 -4.87 10.62 11.36
C GLU A 76 -6.00 9.58 11.27
N VAL A 77 -7.23 10.05 11.15
CA VAL A 77 -8.41 9.17 11.10
C VAL A 77 -8.63 8.69 9.66
N ALA A 78 -8.48 7.41 9.43
CA ALA A 78 -8.93 6.75 8.22
C ALA A 78 -10.43 6.47 8.31
N ARG A 79 -11.15 6.71 7.22
CA ARG A 79 -12.58 6.44 7.08
C ARG A 79 -12.81 5.45 5.96
N ILE A 80 -13.66 4.45 6.22
CA ILE A 80 -14.05 3.44 5.25
C ILE A 80 -15.57 3.45 5.20
N SER A 81 -16.14 3.67 4.03
CA SER A 81 -17.57 3.61 3.78
C SER A 81 -17.94 2.23 3.29
N VAL A 82 -18.94 1.63 3.89
CA VAL A 82 -19.43 0.31 3.48
C VAL A 82 -20.94 0.37 3.26
N GLU A 83 -21.38 -0.03 2.08
CA GLU A 83 -22.77 -0.29 1.76
C GLU A 83 -22.96 -1.80 1.63
N THR A 84 -23.81 -2.35 2.50
CA THR A 84 -24.11 -3.78 2.47
C THR A 84 -25.29 -4.06 1.52
N PRO A 85 -25.34 -5.26 0.93
CA PRO A 85 -26.55 -5.72 0.25
C PRO A 85 -27.75 -5.77 1.20
N GLU A 86 -28.94 -5.59 0.67
CA GLU A 86 -30.18 -5.66 1.44
C GLU A 86 -30.27 -6.94 2.29
N GLY A 87 -30.58 -6.77 3.58
CA GLY A 87 -30.71 -7.86 4.54
C GLY A 87 -29.41 -8.46 5.01
N ILE A 88 -28.26 -7.83 4.74
CA ILE A 88 -26.95 -8.20 5.30
C ILE A 88 -26.45 -7.08 6.20
N SER A 89 -26.04 -7.45 7.40
CA SER A 89 -25.53 -6.50 8.38
C SER A 89 -24.04 -6.73 8.66
N MET A 90 -23.31 -5.65 8.91
CA MET A 90 -21.94 -5.74 9.36
C MET A 90 -21.88 -6.11 10.83
N VAL A 91 -21.11 -7.12 11.19
CA VAL A 91 -20.98 -7.65 12.56
C VAL A 91 -19.73 -7.11 13.25
N SER A 92 -18.60 -7.11 12.57
CA SER A 92 -17.34 -6.64 13.13
C SER A 92 -16.36 -6.18 12.06
N ALA A 93 -15.40 -5.36 12.48
CA ALA A 93 -14.23 -5.01 11.68
C ALA A 93 -12.98 -5.05 12.56
N ASP A 94 -11.93 -5.66 12.04
CA ASP A 94 -10.65 -5.83 12.74
C ASP A 94 -9.50 -5.39 11.84
N ALA A 95 -8.63 -4.54 12.36
CA ALA A 95 -7.38 -4.14 11.71
C ALA A 95 -6.24 -5.06 12.14
N PHE A 96 -5.55 -5.67 11.18
CA PHE A 96 -4.35 -6.47 11.38
C PHE A 96 -3.16 -5.75 10.76
N TYR A 97 -2.06 -5.63 11.50
CA TYR A 97 -0.84 -4.95 11.07
C TYR A 97 0.38 -5.49 11.81
N LYS A 98 1.58 -5.08 11.41
CA LYS A 98 2.83 -5.47 12.07
C LYS A 98 3.47 -4.28 12.77
N VAL A 99 4.06 -4.53 13.92
CA VAL A 99 4.96 -3.61 14.63
C VAL A 99 6.21 -4.40 14.99
N GLN A 100 7.36 -4.04 14.47
CA GLN A 100 8.62 -4.76 14.72
C GLN A 100 8.49 -6.29 14.51
N ASP A 101 7.91 -6.69 13.38
CA ASP A 101 7.59 -8.08 13.00
C ASP A 101 6.54 -8.81 13.86
N GLU A 102 6.06 -8.22 14.93
CA GLU A 102 4.94 -8.76 15.69
C GLU A 102 3.60 -8.37 15.05
N ARG A 103 2.73 -9.35 14.89
CA ARG A 103 1.35 -9.12 14.46
C ARG A 103 0.54 -8.50 15.59
N LYS A 104 -0.17 -7.43 15.26
CA LYS A 104 -1.11 -6.75 16.14
C LYS A 104 -2.51 -6.81 15.54
N LYS A 105 -3.50 -6.77 16.42
CA LYS A 105 -4.91 -6.70 16.07
C LYS A 105 -5.56 -5.57 16.86
N THR A 106 -6.37 -4.77 16.18
CA THR A 106 -7.16 -3.70 16.80
C THR A 106 -8.58 -3.74 16.26
N VAL A 107 -9.57 -3.63 17.13
CA VAL A 107 -10.98 -3.51 16.73
C VAL A 107 -11.19 -2.14 16.08
N VAL A 108 -11.91 -2.12 14.97
CA VAL A 108 -12.28 -0.90 14.26
C VAL A 108 -13.67 -0.49 14.69
N GLU A 109 -13.87 0.80 14.96
CA GLU A 109 -15.16 1.35 15.32
C GLU A 109 -16.11 1.33 14.13
N ILE A 110 -17.33 0.82 14.32
CA ILE A 110 -18.38 0.73 13.31
C ILE A 110 -19.52 1.64 13.71
N CYS A 111 -19.89 2.57 12.84
CA CYS A 111 -21.04 3.46 12.97
C CYS A 111 -22.04 3.14 11.85
N GLN A 112 -23.17 2.54 12.20
CA GLN A 112 -24.28 2.35 11.27
C GLN A 112 -25.05 3.65 11.07
N ASP A 113 -25.45 3.95 9.84
CA ASP A 113 -26.31 5.09 9.57
C ASP A 113 -27.71 4.87 10.18
N LYS A 114 -28.33 5.95 10.68
CA LYS A 114 -29.62 5.88 11.36
C LYS A 114 -30.81 5.77 10.40
N GLU A 115 -30.66 6.32 9.22
CA GLU A 115 -31.74 6.39 8.21
C GLU A 115 -31.58 5.27 7.18
N ASN A 116 -30.35 4.89 6.87
CA ASN A 116 -30.02 3.81 5.94
C ASN A 116 -29.23 2.70 6.65
N LYS A 117 -29.93 1.62 7.00
CA LYS A 117 -29.36 0.50 7.75
C LYS A 117 -28.30 -0.29 7.00
N GLU A 118 -28.24 -0.17 5.69
CA GLU A 118 -27.23 -0.79 4.82
C GLU A 118 -25.93 0.03 4.75
N GLN A 119 -25.91 1.26 5.28
CA GLN A 119 -24.75 2.15 5.26
C GLN A 119 -24.00 2.13 6.59
N TYR A 120 -22.69 1.95 6.51
CA TYR A 120 -21.77 1.94 7.64
C TYR A 120 -20.57 2.84 7.37
N GLN A 121 -20.11 3.50 8.44
CA GLN A 121 -18.84 4.22 8.47
C GLN A 121 -17.92 3.54 9.48
N LEU A 122 -16.76 3.11 9.03
CA LEU A 122 -15.72 2.61 9.90
C LEU A 122 -14.72 3.72 10.18
N ILE A 123 -14.35 3.84 11.44
CA ILE A 123 -13.41 4.84 11.93
C ILE A 123 -12.21 4.11 12.50
N PHE A 124 -11.05 4.33 11.88
CA PHE A 124 -9.80 3.72 12.30
C PHE A 124 -8.71 4.79 12.41
N LYS A 125 -8.00 4.79 13.53
CA LYS A 125 -6.84 5.67 13.75
C LYS A 125 -5.59 4.81 13.86
N PRO A 126 -4.79 4.69 12.77
CA PRO A 126 -3.59 3.87 12.79
C PRO A 126 -2.54 4.43 13.75
N SER A 127 -1.93 3.54 14.52
CA SER A 127 -0.86 3.85 15.48
C SER A 127 0.53 3.36 15.05
N ALA A 128 0.62 2.72 13.90
CA ALA A 128 1.86 2.24 13.31
C ALA A 128 1.90 2.53 11.82
N MET A 129 3.09 2.65 11.25
CA MET A 129 3.29 2.73 9.80
C MET A 129 3.24 1.33 9.18
N GLY A 130 3.06 1.29 7.87
CA GLY A 130 3.02 0.07 7.07
C GLY A 130 1.61 -0.35 6.67
N GLU A 131 1.49 -1.56 6.21
CA GLU A 131 0.26 -2.12 5.70
C GLU A 131 -0.67 -2.56 6.84
N HIS A 132 -1.95 -2.17 6.74
CA HIS A 132 -3.03 -2.55 7.66
C HIS A 132 -4.13 -3.24 6.86
N LYS A 133 -4.35 -4.51 7.10
CA LYS A 133 -5.49 -5.26 6.56
C LYS A 133 -6.68 -5.09 7.50
N ILE A 134 -7.74 -4.46 7.03
CA ILE A 134 -8.99 -4.33 7.75
C ILE A 134 -9.95 -5.40 7.25
N VAL A 135 -10.25 -6.38 8.08
CA VAL A 135 -11.18 -7.47 7.76
C VAL A 135 -12.58 -7.09 8.23
N LEU A 136 -13.52 -7.16 7.31
CA LEU A 136 -14.93 -6.85 7.49
C LEU A 136 -15.71 -8.15 7.59
N ARG A 137 -16.55 -8.32 8.61
CA ARG A 137 -17.38 -9.53 8.81
C ARG A 137 -18.85 -9.19 8.82
N PHE A 138 -19.62 -10.06 8.19
CA PHE A 138 -21.04 -9.89 8.00
C PHE A 138 -21.83 -11.04 8.65
N ASP A 139 -23.13 -10.80 8.93
CA ASP A 139 -24.02 -11.75 9.61
C ASP A 139 -24.39 -12.99 8.79
N ASN A 140 -24.03 -13.02 7.52
CA ASN A 140 -24.19 -14.16 6.62
C ASN A 140 -22.91 -15.04 6.53
N ASP A 141 -22.02 -14.93 7.51
CA ASP A 141 -20.72 -15.64 7.56
C ASP A 141 -19.75 -15.32 6.40
N THR A 142 -19.99 -14.23 5.67
CA THR A 142 -19.02 -13.75 4.67
C THR A 142 -18.04 -12.75 5.25
N GLU A 143 -16.87 -12.70 4.64
CA GLU A 143 -15.82 -11.73 4.96
C GLU A 143 -15.37 -10.99 3.71
N ASP A 144 -15.01 -9.73 3.88
CA ASP A 144 -14.28 -8.93 2.90
C ASP A 144 -13.12 -8.21 3.58
N PHE A 145 -12.26 -7.54 2.82
CA PHE A 145 -11.19 -6.77 3.42
C PHE A 145 -10.76 -5.58 2.56
N VAL A 146 -10.20 -4.60 3.22
CA VAL A 146 -9.48 -3.49 2.59
C VAL A 146 -8.06 -3.42 3.13
N VAL A 147 -7.17 -2.83 2.34
CA VAL A 147 -5.77 -2.62 2.72
C VAL A 147 -5.48 -1.13 2.76
N LEU A 148 -5.10 -0.65 3.94
CA LEU A 148 -4.62 0.70 4.15
C LEU A 148 -3.09 0.68 4.24
N ASN A 149 -2.44 1.52 3.44
CA ASN A 149 -1.01 1.79 3.56
C ASN A 149 -0.82 3.05 4.40
N VAL A 150 -0.24 2.90 5.57
CA VAL A 150 -0.03 3.99 6.54
C VAL A 150 1.41 4.44 6.46
N MET A 151 1.61 5.73 6.21
CA MET A 151 2.92 6.36 6.12
C MET A 151 3.00 7.56 7.07
N ASP A 152 4.19 8.09 7.25
CA ASP A 152 4.38 9.37 7.93
C ASP A 152 3.94 10.53 7.01
N LYS A 153 3.91 11.73 7.56
CA LYS A 153 3.63 12.94 6.79
C LYS A 153 4.62 13.05 5.64
N ILE A 154 4.14 13.51 4.49
CA ILE A 154 4.98 13.58 3.29
C ILE A 154 6.23 14.44 3.50
N GLU A 155 6.14 15.47 4.30
CA GLU A 155 7.27 16.33 4.65
C GLU A 155 8.35 15.54 5.38
N THR A 156 7.99 14.72 6.38
CA THR A 156 8.90 13.84 7.11
C THR A 156 9.54 12.81 6.17
N VAL A 157 8.74 12.20 5.32
CA VAL A 157 9.23 11.21 4.33
C VAL A 157 10.24 11.82 3.37
N ILE A 158 9.98 13.05 2.88
CA ILE A 158 10.92 13.76 2.00
C ILE A 158 12.23 14.07 2.76
N GLU A 159 12.15 14.59 3.97
CA GLU A 159 13.32 14.92 4.78
C GLU A 159 14.20 13.70 5.03
N GLU A 160 13.63 12.64 5.59
CA GLU A 160 14.35 11.39 5.88
C GLU A 160 14.94 10.75 4.61
N ARG A 161 14.18 10.78 3.52
CA ARG A 161 14.65 10.23 2.24
C ARG A 161 15.80 11.01 1.66
N VAL A 162 15.76 12.34 1.74
CA VAL A 162 16.85 13.22 1.28
C VAL A 162 18.09 13.06 2.13
N GLU A 163 17.95 12.97 3.44
CA GLU A 163 19.05 12.69 4.36
C GLU A 163 19.71 11.34 4.04
N TYR A 164 18.91 10.30 3.91
CA TYR A 164 19.43 8.97 3.52
C TYR A 164 20.16 9.00 2.17
N ILE A 165 19.62 9.67 1.16
CA ILE A 165 20.25 9.81 -0.15
C ILE A 165 21.58 10.54 -0.05
N CYS A 166 21.63 11.63 0.70
CA CYS A 166 22.85 12.42 0.86
C CYS A 166 23.90 11.74 1.71
N ASP A 167 23.53 10.97 2.73
CA ASP A 167 24.46 10.41 3.70
C ASP A 167 24.89 8.98 3.37
N LYS A 168 24.03 8.20 2.71
CA LYS A 168 24.26 6.78 2.45
C LYS A 168 24.47 6.44 0.99
N LEU A 169 23.90 7.22 0.08
CA LEU A 169 23.93 6.92 -1.35
C LEU A 169 24.84 7.86 -2.14
N TYR A 170 25.36 8.91 -1.53
CA TYR A 170 26.24 9.85 -2.19
C TYR A 170 27.69 9.35 -2.17
N HIS A 171 28.33 9.31 -3.35
CA HIS A 171 29.74 9.06 -3.51
C HIS A 171 30.52 10.38 -3.41
N ASP A 172 31.53 10.41 -2.59
CA ASP A 172 32.51 11.48 -2.60
C ASP A 172 33.54 11.30 -3.73
N GLU A 173 34.60 12.06 -3.74
CA GLU A 173 35.63 12.01 -4.77
C GLU A 173 36.47 10.72 -4.78
N THR A 174 36.40 9.93 -3.70
CA THR A 174 37.22 8.71 -3.52
C THR A 174 36.52 7.47 -4.05
N ILE A 175 35.21 7.50 -4.27
CA ILE A 175 34.40 6.37 -4.71
C ILE A 175 34.09 6.51 -6.21
N ASN A 176 34.27 5.45 -6.95
CA ASN A 176 34.03 5.44 -8.41
C ASN A 176 32.62 4.89 -8.74
N PRO A 177 31.79 5.57 -9.55
CA PRO A 177 32.00 6.92 -10.10
C PRO A 177 31.86 8.01 -9.03
N PRO A 178 32.74 9.03 -9.04
CA PRO A 178 32.69 10.09 -8.02
C PRO A 178 31.46 10.99 -8.19
N PHE A 179 31.01 11.56 -7.07
CA PHE A 179 29.90 12.51 -6.99
C PHE A 179 28.57 11.99 -7.53
N ALA A 180 28.38 10.70 -7.51
CA ALA A 180 27.15 10.04 -7.92
C ALA A 180 26.23 9.75 -6.75
N PHE A 181 24.93 9.49 -7.03
CA PHE A 181 23.98 8.96 -6.08
C PHE A 181 23.59 7.54 -6.47
N GLU A 182 23.84 6.56 -5.61
CA GLU A 182 23.49 5.14 -5.84
C GLU A 182 21.98 4.84 -5.78
N PRO A 183 21.53 3.75 -6.42
CA PRO A 183 22.23 2.86 -7.35
C PRO A 183 22.50 3.54 -8.68
N ILE A 184 23.63 3.21 -9.29
CA ILE A 184 24.08 3.85 -10.53
C ILE A 184 24.02 2.80 -11.65
N SER A 185 22.85 2.40 -12.07
CA SER A 185 22.68 1.57 -13.27
C SER A 185 22.72 2.43 -14.53
N ASN A 186 22.33 3.69 -14.43
CA ASN A 186 22.40 4.70 -15.48
C ASN A 186 22.48 6.12 -14.88
N GLN A 187 22.89 7.08 -15.72
CA GLN A 187 23.03 8.48 -15.30
C GLN A 187 21.70 9.13 -14.86
N GLY A 188 20.59 8.71 -15.47
CA GLY A 188 19.27 9.22 -15.15
C GLY A 188 18.86 8.93 -13.71
N GLU A 189 19.27 7.80 -13.17
CA GLU A 189 18.99 7.43 -11.77
C GLU A 189 19.71 8.34 -10.79
N SER A 190 20.98 8.63 -11.02
CA SER A 190 21.75 9.55 -10.18
C SER A 190 21.18 10.97 -10.24
N LEU A 191 20.88 11.48 -11.43
CA LEU A 191 20.25 12.79 -11.60
C LEU A 191 18.84 12.85 -11.05
N GLY A 192 18.08 11.75 -11.12
CA GLY A 192 16.75 11.63 -10.50
C GLY A 192 16.80 11.80 -8.99
N LYS A 193 17.81 11.22 -8.32
CA LYS A 193 18.03 11.41 -6.87
C LYS A 193 18.49 12.83 -6.55
N ALA A 194 19.38 13.40 -7.36
CA ALA A 194 19.78 14.80 -7.22
C ALA A 194 18.57 15.74 -7.32
N ASN A 195 17.65 15.47 -8.25
CA ASN A 195 16.41 16.25 -8.36
C ASN A 195 15.52 16.08 -7.11
N LEU A 196 15.41 14.86 -6.56
CA LEU A 196 14.65 14.63 -5.33
C LEU A 196 15.25 15.43 -4.14
N VAL A 197 16.57 15.50 -4.04
CA VAL A 197 17.24 16.33 -3.03
C VAL A 197 16.82 17.80 -3.18
N LEU A 198 16.81 18.33 -4.39
CA LEU A 198 16.37 19.72 -4.64
C LEU A 198 14.90 19.96 -4.26
N GLN A 199 14.03 18.95 -4.38
CA GLN A 199 12.63 19.10 -4.01
C GLN A 199 12.42 19.39 -2.52
N LYS A 200 13.39 19.05 -1.64
CA LYS A 200 13.36 19.45 -0.23
C LYS A 200 13.27 20.97 -0.04
N ASN A 201 13.66 21.75 -1.05
CA ASN A 201 13.48 23.21 -1.03
C ASN A 201 12.02 23.65 -0.96
N LEU A 202 11.08 22.82 -1.43
CA LEU A 202 9.64 23.10 -1.30
C LEU A 202 9.20 23.15 0.17
N LEU A 203 9.96 22.50 1.07
CA LEU A 203 9.75 22.54 2.51
C LEU A 203 10.52 23.68 3.18
N GLY A 204 11.32 24.46 2.43
CA GLY A 204 12.21 25.50 2.98
C GLY A 204 13.36 24.94 3.83
N LYS A 205 13.73 23.66 3.68
CA LYS A 205 14.68 22.95 4.52
C LYS A 205 15.93 22.43 3.80
N LEU A 206 16.13 22.81 2.55
CA LEU A 206 17.32 22.42 1.78
C LEU A 206 18.56 23.18 2.32
N ASP A 207 19.59 22.44 2.68
CA ASP A 207 20.83 23.04 3.20
C ASP A 207 21.94 23.17 2.14
N ALA A 208 22.94 23.99 2.42
CA ALA A 208 24.03 24.28 1.49
C ALA A 208 24.88 23.04 1.16
N SER A 209 25.03 22.09 2.07
CA SER A 209 25.83 20.88 1.85
C SER A 209 25.10 19.95 0.86
N GLN A 210 23.80 19.86 0.97
CA GLN A 210 22.95 19.10 0.03
C GLN A 210 22.97 19.71 -1.38
N VAL A 211 22.88 21.04 -1.46
CA VAL A 211 23.03 21.78 -2.74
C VAL A 211 24.39 21.49 -3.38
N GLN A 212 25.47 21.55 -2.60
CA GLN A 212 26.83 21.29 -3.11
C GLN A 212 26.98 19.85 -3.64
N LYS A 213 26.38 18.86 -2.98
CA LYS A 213 26.37 17.46 -3.46
C LYS A 213 25.66 17.35 -4.81
N VAL A 214 24.51 18.02 -4.96
CA VAL A 214 23.76 18.05 -6.22
C VAL A 214 24.55 18.76 -7.33
N GLU A 215 25.16 19.88 -7.04
CA GLU A 215 25.98 20.63 -8.03
C GLU A 215 27.14 19.79 -8.53
N LYS A 216 27.90 19.13 -7.62
CA LYS A 216 28.99 18.22 -7.99
C LYS A 216 28.49 17.07 -8.85
N CYS A 217 27.35 16.46 -8.51
CA CYS A 217 26.74 15.41 -9.32
C CYS A 217 26.38 15.95 -10.72
N ALA A 218 25.70 17.07 -10.82
CA ALA A 218 25.29 17.65 -12.10
C ALA A 218 26.50 18.00 -12.99
N VAL A 219 27.53 18.63 -12.42
CA VAL A 219 28.75 18.97 -13.17
C VAL A 219 29.45 17.72 -13.69
N ASN A 220 29.52 16.67 -12.89
CA ASN A 220 30.20 15.43 -13.26
C ASN A 220 29.45 14.64 -14.35
N TYR A 221 28.12 14.67 -14.35
CA TYR A 221 27.32 13.87 -15.28
C TYR A 221 26.85 14.64 -16.51
N VAL A 222 26.67 15.96 -16.43
CA VAL A 222 26.13 16.74 -17.55
C VAL A 222 27.24 17.26 -18.47
N ARG A 223 28.33 17.81 -17.91
CA ARG A 223 29.39 18.44 -18.70
C ARG A 223 30.18 17.52 -19.64
N PRO A 224 30.60 16.30 -19.27
CA PRO A 224 31.51 15.52 -20.13
C PRO A 224 30.91 14.92 -21.39
N LYS A 225 29.60 14.94 -21.56
CA LYS A 225 28.92 14.15 -22.60
C LYS A 225 28.11 14.97 -23.61
N TRP A 226 27.92 16.26 -23.37
CA TRP A 226 27.07 17.10 -24.20
C TRP A 226 27.85 18.20 -24.91
N PHE A 227 29.13 18.30 -24.67
CA PHE A 227 30.09 19.20 -25.29
C PHE A 227 31.37 18.42 -25.64
#